data_fe3beee232d9c412f313b48d2230570d
#
_entry.id   fe3beee232d9c412f313b48d2230570d
#
_cell.length_a   1.000
_cell.length_b   1.000
_cell.length_c   1.000
_cell.angle_alpha   90.00
_cell.angle_beta   90.00
_cell.angle_gamma   90.00
#
_symmetry.space_group_name_H-M   'P 1'
#
loop_
_entity.id
_entity.type
_entity.pdbx_description
1 polymer ?
#
loop_
_entity_poly.entity_id
_entity_poly.type
_entity_poly.pdbx_seq_one_letter_code
_entity_poly.pdbx_strand_id
1 'polypeptide(L)'
;MNHTIEELLAVQVSAELEDGGLGFIGLGTGGRSFAFAVGIPSVAVALAHRRGIDFIAQYGVALEPDIENAPRCFEDRNLLTWPASANLPVETCLDGFKRGKMSVGFISGAQIDRYGNLNSVAIGDYHQPKVRLVGGIAQPDHAANAKRTIIILPHARRTFVEKVDYRSAFGYGDGPGHRERLGLIGGGPAKVFTDLAVLDFHPESRRMRVVSLHPG
;
A
#
# COMPACT_ATOMS: atom_id res chain seq x y z
N MET A 1 -11.32 12.93 22.06
CA MET A 1 -9.98 13.01 21.42
C MET A 1 -10.13 13.93 20.21
N ASN A 2 -9.22 14.92 20.03
CA ASN A 2 -9.32 15.92 18.94
C ASN A 2 -8.50 15.52 17.71
N HIS A 3 -8.64 14.28 17.23
CA HIS A 3 -7.96 13.84 16.00
C HIS A 3 -8.92 13.05 15.12
N THR A 4 -8.71 13.11 13.83
CA THR A 4 -9.44 12.32 12.83
C THR A 4 -8.88 10.90 12.77
N ILE A 5 -9.64 9.99 12.17
CA ILE A 5 -9.15 8.61 11.97
C ILE A 5 -7.96 8.58 11.00
N GLU A 6 -7.94 9.45 10.00
CA GLU A 6 -6.85 9.57 9.04
C GLU A 6 -5.55 10.02 9.72
N GLU A 7 -5.63 10.97 10.67
CA GLU A 7 -4.47 11.40 11.48
C GLU A 7 -3.96 10.26 12.37
N LEU A 8 -4.85 9.51 13.02
CA LEU A 8 -4.47 8.34 13.81
C LEU A 8 -3.75 7.30 12.95
N LEU A 9 -4.31 7.00 11.78
CA LEU A 9 -3.70 6.04 10.84
C LEU A 9 -2.33 6.52 10.36
N ALA A 10 -2.17 7.81 10.05
CA ALA A 10 -0.89 8.37 9.64
C ALA A 10 0.19 8.23 10.74
N VAL A 11 -0.16 8.47 12.00
CA VAL A 11 0.74 8.25 13.15
C VAL A 11 1.14 6.79 13.27
N GLN A 12 0.17 5.86 13.17
CA GLN A 12 0.43 4.42 13.29
C GLN A 12 1.28 3.90 12.13
N VAL A 13 0.98 4.31 10.90
CA VAL A 13 1.76 3.96 9.70
C VAL A 13 3.18 4.55 9.79
N SER A 14 3.30 5.78 10.28
CA SER A 14 4.61 6.43 10.48
C SER A 14 5.52 5.65 11.45
N ALA A 15 4.94 4.95 12.45
CA ALA A 15 5.70 4.10 13.37
C ALA A 15 6.27 2.83 12.72
N GLU A 16 5.79 2.46 11.54
CA GLU A 16 6.30 1.33 10.76
C GLU A 16 7.48 1.71 9.84
N LEU A 17 7.80 2.99 9.70
CA LEU A 17 8.86 3.44 8.81
C LEU A 17 10.20 3.37 9.50
N GLU A 18 11.16 2.77 8.82
CA GLU A 18 12.52 2.54 9.34
C GLU A 18 13.51 3.48 8.67
N ASP A 19 14.51 3.88 9.42
CA ASP A 19 15.60 4.73 8.95
C ASP A 19 16.36 4.09 7.78
N GLY A 20 16.70 4.88 6.74
CA GLY A 20 17.28 4.38 5.50
C GLY A 20 16.33 3.55 4.64
N GLY A 21 15.03 3.51 4.97
CA GLY A 21 14.02 2.79 4.19
C GLY A 21 13.67 3.50 2.90
N LEU A 22 13.28 2.73 1.87
CA LEU A 22 12.72 3.23 0.62
C LEU A 22 11.30 2.68 0.46
N GLY A 23 10.34 3.56 0.33
CA GLY A 23 8.93 3.20 0.16
C GLY A 23 8.32 3.73 -1.12
N PHE A 24 7.45 2.94 -1.73
CA PHE A 24 6.68 3.37 -2.90
C PHE A 24 5.24 3.66 -2.50
N ILE A 25 4.80 4.87 -2.81
CA ILE A 25 3.43 5.34 -2.65
C ILE A 25 2.79 5.41 -4.03
N GLY A 26 1.64 4.76 -4.19
CA GLY A 26 0.90 4.79 -5.44
C GLY A 26 0.27 6.16 -5.70
N LEU A 27 -0.30 6.33 -6.89
CA LEU A 27 -0.87 7.62 -7.31
C LEU A 27 -2.33 7.79 -6.88
N GLY A 28 -2.98 6.70 -6.46
CA GLY A 28 -4.39 6.72 -6.10
C GLY A 28 -5.33 7.05 -7.26
N THR A 29 -6.62 7.10 -6.98
CA THR A 29 -7.65 7.33 -8.01
C THR A 29 -8.63 8.45 -7.65
N GLY A 30 -8.44 9.10 -6.52
CA GLY A 30 -9.30 10.17 -6.02
C GLY A 30 -10.27 9.72 -4.91
N GLY A 31 -10.96 10.68 -4.32
CA GLY A 31 -11.91 10.49 -3.23
C GLY A 31 -11.29 9.82 -1.99
N ARG A 32 -12.09 9.05 -1.25
CA ARG A 32 -11.62 8.37 -0.05
C ARG A 32 -10.51 7.35 -0.34
N SER A 33 -10.51 6.72 -1.50
CA SER A 33 -9.45 5.80 -1.92
C SER A 33 -8.10 6.50 -2.02
N PHE A 34 -8.06 7.74 -2.46
CA PHE A 34 -6.85 8.56 -2.49
C PHE A 34 -6.33 8.81 -1.07
N ALA A 35 -7.20 9.16 -0.12
CA ALA A 35 -6.81 9.38 1.27
C ALA A 35 -6.09 8.15 1.86
N PHE A 36 -6.64 6.94 1.64
CA PHE A 36 -6.05 5.70 2.14
C PHE A 36 -4.78 5.27 1.40
N ALA A 37 -4.77 5.37 0.07
CA ALA A 37 -3.66 4.86 -0.74
C ALA A 37 -2.46 5.82 -0.84
N VAL A 38 -2.70 7.13 -0.69
CA VAL A 38 -1.70 8.17 -0.91
C VAL A 38 -1.61 9.13 0.28
N GLY A 39 -2.71 9.69 0.73
CA GLY A 39 -2.73 10.74 1.76
C GLY A 39 -2.15 10.26 3.09
N ILE A 40 -2.65 9.15 3.64
CA ILE A 40 -2.15 8.59 4.90
C ILE A 40 -0.67 8.21 4.81
N PRO A 41 -0.18 7.47 3.77
CA PRO A 41 1.24 7.23 3.61
C PRO A 41 2.09 8.50 3.51
N SER A 42 1.61 9.52 2.79
CA SER A 42 2.35 10.79 2.62
C SER A 42 2.52 11.53 3.95
N VAL A 43 1.45 11.65 4.73
CA VAL A 43 1.51 12.26 6.07
C VAL A 43 2.38 11.41 6.99
N ALA A 44 2.32 10.08 6.90
CA ALA A 44 3.16 9.17 7.67
C ALA A 44 4.65 9.39 7.40
N VAL A 45 5.04 9.58 6.14
CA VAL A 45 6.44 9.91 5.76
C VAL A 45 6.84 11.27 6.33
N ALA A 46 6.02 12.30 6.19
CA ALA A 46 6.30 13.62 6.74
C ALA A 46 6.47 13.57 8.28
N LEU A 47 5.65 12.78 8.97
CA LEU A 47 5.77 12.55 10.43
C LEU A 47 7.06 11.78 10.79
N ALA A 48 7.47 10.82 9.97
CA ALA A 48 8.73 10.08 10.15
C ALA A 48 9.92 11.03 10.04
N HIS A 49 9.96 11.88 9.01
CA HIS A 49 11.00 12.89 8.83
C HIS A 49 11.08 13.85 10.03
N ARG A 50 9.94 14.32 10.57
CA ARG A 50 9.92 15.17 11.77
C ARG A 50 10.44 14.46 13.03
N ARG A 51 10.47 13.13 13.06
CA ARG A 51 11.08 12.33 14.13
C ARG A 51 12.54 11.98 13.87
N GLY A 52 13.14 12.50 12.79
CA GLY A 52 14.52 12.24 12.41
C GLY A 52 14.74 10.88 11.72
N ILE A 53 13.69 10.26 11.20
CA ILE A 53 13.76 9.03 10.40
C ILE A 53 14.00 9.43 8.94
N ASP A 54 15.15 9.04 8.39
CA ASP A 54 15.50 9.25 6.98
C ASP A 54 14.84 8.17 6.12
N PHE A 55 13.59 8.42 5.71
CA PHE A 55 12.80 7.50 4.89
C PHE A 55 12.55 8.10 3.52
N ILE A 56 13.07 7.46 2.49
CA ILE A 56 12.93 7.88 1.10
C ILE A 56 11.55 7.47 0.58
N ALA A 57 10.75 8.43 0.12
CA ALA A 57 9.45 8.18 -0.49
C ALA A 57 9.50 8.37 -2.00
N GLN A 58 8.94 7.40 -2.72
CA GLN A 58 8.79 7.46 -4.17
C GLN A 58 7.31 7.48 -4.56
N TYR A 59 6.93 8.48 -5.36
CA TYR A 59 5.57 8.67 -5.88
C TYR A 59 5.58 8.50 -7.40
N GLY A 60 5.27 7.31 -7.89
CA GLY A 60 5.41 7.04 -9.30
C GLY A 60 6.83 7.38 -9.79
N VAL A 61 6.94 8.40 -10.63
CA VAL A 61 8.22 8.87 -11.19
C VAL A 61 9.00 9.82 -10.28
N ALA A 62 8.35 10.44 -9.30
CA ALA A 62 8.98 11.42 -8.40
C ALA A 62 9.62 10.73 -7.19
N LEU A 63 10.92 10.92 -7.00
CA LEU A 63 11.67 10.45 -5.83
C LEU A 63 11.86 11.60 -4.85
N GLU A 64 11.51 11.39 -3.58
CA GLU A 64 11.56 12.41 -2.53
C GLU A 64 10.98 13.76 -2.96
N PRO A 65 9.71 13.80 -3.40
CA PRO A 65 9.12 15.06 -3.77
C PRO A 65 8.85 15.92 -2.54
N ASP A 66 8.74 17.22 -2.78
CA ASP A 66 8.32 18.19 -1.77
C ASP A 66 6.86 17.97 -1.38
N ILE A 67 6.63 17.21 -0.32
CA ILE A 67 5.30 16.82 0.14
C ILE A 67 4.49 18.04 0.63
N GLU A 68 5.15 19.07 1.15
CA GLU A 68 4.48 20.29 1.63
C GLU A 68 3.86 21.08 0.47
N ASN A 69 4.46 20.98 -0.71
CA ASN A 69 3.98 21.58 -1.96
C ASN A 69 3.41 20.53 -2.93
N ALA A 70 2.76 19.50 -2.39
CA ALA A 70 2.15 18.45 -3.20
C ALA A 70 1.10 19.02 -4.17
N PRO A 71 1.06 18.53 -5.42
CA PRO A 71 0.04 18.95 -6.37
C PRO A 71 -1.35 18.55 -5.89
N ARG A 72 -2.37 19.36 -6.19
CA ARG A 72 -3.77 19.09 -5.79
C ARG A 72 -4.35 17.82 -6.41
N CYS A 73 -3.77 17.36 -7.51
CA CYS A 73 -4.09 16.09 -8.16
C CYS A 73 -2.81 15.45 -8.69
N PHE A 74 -2.78 14.11 -8.69
CA PHE A 74 -1.62 13.32 -9.11
C PHE A 74 -1.81 12.85 -10.56
N GLU A 75 -2.10 13.80 -11.46
CA GLU A 75 -2.07 13.54 -12.91
C GLU A 75 -0.62 13.56 -13.40
N ASP A 76 -0.33 12.82 -14.47
CA ASP A 76 1.01 12.62 -15.02
C ASP A 76 1.83 13.90 -15.17
N ARG A 77 1.21 14.96 -15.70
CA ARG A 77 1.87 16.26 -15.87
C ARG A 77 2.32 16.87 -14.54
N ASN A 78 1.46 16.80 -13.52
CA ASN A 78 1.74 17.39 -12.22
C ASN A 78 2.86 16.64 -11.50
N LEU A 79 2.95 15.33 -11.68
CA LEU A 79 4.03 14.52 -11.14
C LEU A 79 5.37 14.86 -11.76
N LEU A 80 5.41 15.13 -13.06
CA LEU A 80 6.63 15.51 -13.78
C LEU A 80 7.15 16.90 -13.41
N THR A 81 6.27 17.78 -12.92
CA THR A 81 6.61 19.15 -12.50
C THR A 81 6.69 19.32 -10.99
N TRP A 82 6.38 18.30 -10.22
CA TRP A 82 6.48 18.32 -8.76
C TRP A 82 7.96 18.38 -8.37
N PRO A 83 8.40 19.42 -7.60
CA PRO A 83 9.77 19.47 -7.12
C PRO A 83 10.14 18.20 -6.36
N ALA A 84 11.19 17.53 -6.80
CA ALA A 84 11.64 16.27 -6.25
C ALA A 84 13.16 16.16 -6.34
N SER A 85 13.77 15.32 -5.51
CA SER A 85 15.20 15.03 -5.57
C SER A 85 15.60 14.41 -6.93
N ALA A 86 14.72 13.60 -7.52
CA ALA A 86 14.89 13.10 -8.87
C ALA A 86 13.55 12.73 -9.50
N ASN A 87 13.48 12.80 -10.84
CA ASN A 87 12.42 12.20 -11.65
C ASN A 87 12.99 10.96 -12.35
N LEU A 88 12.39 9.82 -12.10
CA LEU A 88 12.84 8.51 -12.58
C LEU A 88 11.91 8.00 -13.69
N PRO A 89 12.43 7.35 -14.73
CA PRO A 89 11.60 6.60 -15.65
C PRO A 89 10.80 5.50 -14.93
N VAL A 90 9.60 5.22 -15.40
CA VAL A 90 8.71 4.21 -14.78
C VAL A 90 9.38 2.84 -14.67
N GLU A 91 10.12 2.45 -15.68
CA GLU A 91 10.89 1.20 -15.70
C GLU A 91 11.95 1.13 -14.60
N THR A 92 12.60 2.26 -14.27
CA THR A 92 13.57 2.33 -13.16
C THR A 92 12.87 2.11 -11.82
N CYS A 93 11.67 2.66 -11.66
CA CYS A 93 10.86 2.47 -10.47
C CYS A 93 10.49 0.99 -10.26
N LEU A 94 10.02 0.33 -11.33
CA LEU A 94 9.63 -1.09 -11.28
C LEU A 94 10.85 -2.01 -11.12
N ASP A 95 11.99 -1.66 -11.72
CA ASP A 95 13.25 -2.40 -11.55
C ASP A 95 13.74 -2.36 -10.09
N GLY A 96 13.53 -1.25 -9.40
CA GLY A 96 13.82 -1.11 -7.98
C GLY A 96 13.09 -2.17 -7.11
N PHE A 97 11.83 -2.49 -7.44
CA PHE A 97 11.11 -3.59 -6.80
C PHE A 97 11.76 -4.94 -7.08
N LYS A 98 12.01 -5.26 -8.35
CA LYS A 98 12.59 -6.54 -8.78
C LYS A 98 13.99 -6.79 -8.19
N ARG A 99 14.73 -5.74 -7.93
CA ARG A 99 16.04 -5.80 -7.27
C ARG A 99 15.96 -5.82 -5.74
N GLY A 100 14.76 -5.87 -5.16
CA GLY A 100 14.57 -5.91 -3.71
C GLY A 100 15.00 -4.62 -2.98
N LYS A 101 15.03 -3.48 -3.67
CA LYS A 101 15.41 -2.19 -3.08
C LYS A 101 14.29 -1.56 -2.26
N MET A 102 13.03 -1.86 -2.59
CA MET A 102 11.89 -1.30 -1.89
C MET A 102 11.70 -1.96 -0.53
N SER A 103 11.88 -1.19 0.54
CA SER A 103 11.63 -1.63 1.92
C SER A 103 10.15 -1.82 2.18
N VAL A 104 9.33 -0.87 1.70
CA VAL A 104 7.88 -0.87 1.90
C VAL A 104 7.15 -0.55 0.60
N GLY A 105 6.15 -1.35 0.26
CA GLY A 105 5.14 -1.01 -0.73
C GLY A 105 3.82 -0.65 -0.05
N PHE A 106 3.31 0.56 -0.27
CA PHE A 106 1.98 0.96 0.21
C PHE A 106 0.95 0.60 -0.85
N ILE A 107 -0.04 -0.18 -0.46
CA ILE A 107 -1.10 -0.64 -1.36
C ILE A 107 -2.47 -0.57 -0.71
N SER A 108 -3.49 -0.44 -1.55
CA SER A 108 -4.90 -0.49 -1.16
C SER A 108 -5.67 -1.35 -2.14
N GLY A 109 -6.94 -1.64 -1.86
CA GLY A 109 -7.78 -2.45 -2.74
C GLY A 109 -9.24 -2.36 -2.39
N ALA A 110 -10.09 -2.84 -3.30
CA ALA A 110 -11.53 -2.92 -3.08
C ALA A 110 -11.93 -4.16 -2.28
N GLN A 111 -11.14 -5.24 -2.39
CA GLN A 111 -11.32 -6.46 -1.62
C GLN A 111 -9.97 -6.93 -1.06
N ILE A 112 -10.00 -7.52 0.13
CA ILE A 112 -8.90 -8.22 0.78
C ILE A 112 -9.43 -9.56 1.32
N ASP A 113 -8.67 -10.64 1.15
CA ASP A 113 -8.99 -11.91 1.77
C ASP A 113 -8.14 -12.19 3.02
N ARG A 114 -8.42 -13.32 3.69
CA ARG A 114 -7.76 -13.75 4.92
C ARG A 114 -6.23 -13.89 4.82
N TYR A 115 -5.70 -14.00 3.62
CA TYR A 115 -4.26 -14.13 3.34
C TYR A 115 -3.63 -12.85 2.80
N GLY A 116 -4.38 -11.74 2.83
CA GLY A 116 -3.90 -10.44 2.37
C GLY A 116 -3.75 -10.33 0.86
N ASN A 117 -4.38 -11.22 0.08
CA ASN A 117 -4.51 -11.00 -1.35
C ASN A 117 -5.46 -9.84 -1.59
N LEU A 118 -5.16 -8.98 -2.56
CA LEU A 118 -5.97 -7.81 -2.88
C LEU A 118 -6.58 -7.90 -4.27
N ASN A 119 -7.72 -7.24 -4.40
CA ASN A 119 -8.39 -7.01 -5.67
C ASN A 119 -8.68 -5.53 -5.88
N SER A 120 -8.18 -5.01 -6.99
CA SER A 120 -8.45 -3.67 -7.51
C SER A 120 -8.82 -3.67 -9.00
N VAL A 121 -9.21 -4.84 -9.55
CA VAL A 121 -9.46 -5.03 -10.98
C VAL A 121 -10.92 -5.22 -11.31
N ALA A 122 -11.61 -6.15 -10.67
CA ALA A 122 -12.99 -6.48 -11.02
C ALA A 122 -13.75 -7.13 -9.86
N ILE A 123 -15.01 -6.77 -9.66
CA ILE A 123 -15.92 -7.46 -8.75
C ILE A 123 -16.84 -8.38 -9.55
N GLY A 124 -16.91 -9.63 -9.14
CA GLY A 124 -17.60 -10.71 -9.86
C GLY A 124 -16.68 -11.37 -10.90
N ASP A 125 -17.27 -11.98 -11.91
CA ASP A 125 -16.53 -12.65 -12.99
C ASP A 125 -15.63 -11.66 -13.76
N TYR A 126 -14.41 -12.05 -14.07
CA TYR A 126 -13.44 -11.18 -14.74
C TYR A 126 -13.87 -10.78 -16.16
N HIS A 127 -14.52 -11.68 -16.90
CA HIS A 127 -14.95 -11.44 -18.27
C HIS A 127 -16.29 -10.71 -18.36
N GLN A 128 -17.15 -10.86 -17.32
CA GLN A 128 -18.43 -10.17 -17.18
C GLN A 128 -18.56 -9.55 -15.78
N PRO A 129 -17.72 -8.57 -15.42
CA PRO A 129 -17.70 -8.05 -14.07
C PRO A 129 -18.94 -7.22 -13.74
N LYS A 130 -19.44 -7.38 -12.51
CA LYS A 130 -20.46 -6.50 -11.95
C LYS A 130 -19.95 -5.06 -11.81
N VAL A 131 -18.67 -4.94 -11.46
CA VAL A 131 -17.96 -3.64 -11.37
C VAL A 131 -16.56 -3.81 -11.93
N ARG A 132 -16.20 -3.00 -12.92
CA ARG A 132 -14.81 -2.82 -13.32
C ARG A 132 -14.17 -1.75 -12.44
N LEU A 133 -13.06 -2.10 -11.80
CA LEU A 133 -12.28 -1.19 -10.96
C LEU A 133 -11.15 -0.57 -11.76
N VAL A 134 -10.33 0.23 -11.09
CA VAL A 134 -9.26 1.05 -11.71
C VAL A 134 -8.08 0.26 -12.23
N GLY A 135 -7.92 -0.98 -11.80
CA GLY A 135 -6.76 -1.81 -12.13
C GLY A 135 -5.72 -1.85 -11.01
N GLY A 136 -4.70 -2.63 -11.23
CA GLY A 136 -3.65 -2.91 -10.24
C GLY A 136 -2.27 -2.46 -10.70
N ILE A 137 -2.14 -1.34 -11.41
CA ILE A 137 -0.85 -0.85 -11.88
C ILE A 137 0.17 -0.83 -10.74
N ALA A 138 1.36 -1.38 -10.94
CA ALA A 138 2.43 -1.56 -9.95
C ALA A 138 2.07 -2.40 -8.70
N GLN A 139 0.81 -2.63 -8.35
CA GLN A 139 0.44 -3.46 -7.18
C GLN A 139 1.02 -4.88 -7.22
N PRO A 140 1.07 -5.58 -8.37
CA PRO A 140 1.73 -6.88 -8.44
C PRO A 140 3.20 -6.80 -8.04
N ASP A 141 3.91 -5.77 -8.47
CA ASP A 141 5.34 -5.57 -8.16
C ASP A 141 5.55 -5.26 -6.67
N HIS A 142 4.72 -4.40 -6.07
CA HIS A 142 4.73 -4.16 -4.62
C HIS A 142 4.54 -5.46 -3.85
N ALA A 143 3.48 -6.19 -4.16
CA ALA A 143 3.10 -7.38 -3.43
C ALA A 143 4.08 -8.53 -3.61
N ALA A 144 4.71 -8.65 -4.79
CA ALA A 144 5.64 -9.72 -5.10
C ALA A 144 7.05 -9.46 -4.54
N ASN A 145 7.53 -8.22 -4.61
CA ASN A 145 8.95 -7.93 -4.52
C ASN A 145 9.35 -6.98 -3.37
N ALA A 146 8.46 -6.12 -2.85
CA ALA A 146 8.81 -5.28 -1.70
C ALA A 146 9.17 -6.13 -0.48
N LYS A 147 10.15 -5.71 0.31
CA LYS A 147 10.52 -6.43 1.55
C LYS A 147 9.32 -6.66 2.44
N ARG A 148 8.40 -5.71 2.50
CA ARG A 148 7.07 -5.85 3.10
C ARG A 148 6.05 -4.94 2.43
N THR A 149 4.76 -5.30 2.49
CA THR A 149 3.69 -4.41 2.07
C THR A 149 2.86 -3.98 3.28
N ILE A 150 2.52 -2.70 3.30
CA ILE A 150 1.56 -2.11 4.22
C ILE A 150 0.27 -1.85 3.43
N ILE A 151 -0.81 -2.43 3.90
CA ILE A 151 -2.12 -2.32 3.27
C ILE A 151 -2.95 -1.33 4.06
N ILE A 152 -3.55 -0.34 3.38
CA ILE A 152 -4.39 0.67 4.03
C ILE A 152 -5.70 0.74 3.26
N LEU A 153 -6.84 0.45 3.93
CA LEU A 153 -8.13 0.35 3.26
C LEU A 153 -9.30 0.53 4.25
N PRO A 154 -10.50 0.93 3.78
CA PRO A 154 -11.66 1.09 4.66
C PRO A 154 -12.15 -0.26 5.18
N HIS A 155 -12.59 -0.28 6.46
CA HIS A 155 -13.15 -1.46 7.10
C HIS A 155 -14.64 -1.60 6.77
N ALA A 156 -14.94 -2.33 5.71
CA ALA A 156 -16.32 -2.55 5.28
C ALA A 156 -16.55 -4.02 4.91
N ARG A 157 -17.79 -4.52 5.12
CA ARG A 157 -18.16 -5.91 4.77
C ARG A 157 -17.81 -6.29 3.33
N ARG A 158 -17.96 -5.35 2.40
CA ARG A 158 -17.64 -5.57 0.98
C ARG A 158 -16.14 -5.64 0.71
N THR A 159 -15.31 -5.12 1.63
CA THR A 159 -13.85 -5.08 1.50
C THR A 159 -13.23 -6.37 1.99
N PHE A 160 -13.71 -6.91 3.13
CA PHE A 160 -13.20 -8.15 3.71
C PHE A 160 -14.01 -9.33 3.19
N VAL A 161 -13.41 -10.11 2.30
CA VAL A 161 -14.06 -11.25 1.63
C VAL A 161 -13.35 -12.56 1.99
N GLU A 162 -14.05 -13.68 1.82
CA GLU A 162 -13.45 -14.99 2.06
C GLU A 162 -12.33 -15.28 1.05
N LYS A 163 -12.57 -14.92 -0.21
CA LYS A 163 -11.64 -15.01 -1.33
C LYS A 163 -11.90 -13.83 -2.27
N VAL A 164 -10.85 -13.17 -2.72
CA VAL A 164 -10.96 -12.08 -3.68
C VAL A 164 -11.48 -12.60 -5.04
N ASP A 165 -12.34 -11.83 -5.70
CA ASP A 165 -12.90 -12.20 -7.02
C ASP A 165 -11.80 -12.21 -8.10
N TYR A 166 -10.82 -11.33 -7.97
CA TYR A 166 -9.63 -11.28 -8.81
C TYR A 166 -8.40 -10.95 -7.95
N ARG A 167 -7.29 -11.64 -8.17
CA ARG A 167 -6.05 -11.41 -7.39
C ARG A 167 -5.14 -10.45 -8.14
N SER A 168 -5.28 -9.14 -7.89
CA SER A 168 -4.43 -8.10 -8.48
C SER A 168 -3.11 -7.92 -7.73
N ALA A 169 -3.08 -8.20 -6.43
CA ALA A 169 -1.87 -8.21 -5.63
C ALA A 169 -1.80 -9.49 -4.80
N PHE A 170 -0.64 -10.15 -4.84
CA PHE A 170 -0.42 -11.44 -4.21
C PHE A 170 0.02 -11.25 -2.75
N GLY A 171 -0.85 -11.58 -1.81
CA GLY A 171 -0.51 -11.65 -0.39
C GLY A 171 0.26 -12.92 -0.05
N TYR A 172 -0.28 -13.74 0.87
CA TYR A 172 0.23 -15.08 1.15
C TYR A 172 -0.43 -16.16 0.27
N GLY A 173 -1.14 -15.76 -0.79
CA GLY A 173 -1.75 -16.67 -1.75
C GLY A 173 -2.84 -17.53 -1.14
N ASP A 174 -2.66 -18.84 -1.14
CA ASP A 174 -3.61 -19.78 -0.56
C ASP A 174 -3.12 -20.29 0.84
N GLY A 175 -2.10 -19.62 1.39
CA GLY A 175 -1.57 -19.90 2.73
C GLY A 175 -0.07 -20.13 2.78
N PRO A 176 0.41 -20.78 3.86
CA PRO A 176 1.84 -20.97 4.13
C PRO A 176 2.59 -21.64 2.97
N GLY A 177 3.79 -21.15 2.68
CA GLY A 177 4.67 -21.72 1.65
C GLY A 177 4.27 -21.38 0.21
N HIS A 178 3.15 -20.69 -0.03
CA HIS A 178 2.72 -20.43 -1.41
C HIS A 178 3.60 -19.37 -2.09
N ARG A 179 4.02 -18.32 -1.37
CA ARG A 179 4.96 -17.31 -1.90
C ARG A 179 6.29 -17.95 -2.29
N GLU A 180 6.81 -18.79 -1.42
CA GLU A 180 8.09 -19.50 -1.60
C GLU A 180 8.05 -20.41 -2.83
N ARG A 181 6.96 -21.18 -3.01
CA ARG A 181 6.77 -22.02 -4.21
C ARG A 181 6.72 -21.23 -5.53
N LEU A 182 6.28 -19.99 -5.48
CA LEU A 182 6.25 -19.08 -6.64
C LEU A 182 7.55 -18.30 -6.83
N GLY A 183 8.53 -18.46 -5.94
CA GLY A 183 9.80 -17.73 -6.00
C GLY A 183 9.66 -16.22 -5.78
N LEU A 184 8.62 -15.77 -5.04
CA LEU A 184 8.43 -14.36 -4.75
C LEU A 184 9.46 -13.89 -3.72
N ILE A 185 10.26 -12.89 -4.07
CA ILE A 185 11.38 -12.42 -3.26
C ILE A 185 10.96 -11.52 -2.09
N GLY A 186 9.81 -10.86 -2.19
CA GLY A 186 9.29 -9.98 -1.15
C GLY A 186 8.72 -10.74 0.05
N GLY A 187 8.66 -10.09 1.21
CA GLY A 187 8.15 -10.69 2.46
C GLY A 187 6.63 -10.80 2.54
N GLY A 188 5.90 -10.15 1.62
CA GLY A 188 4.43 -10.14 1.60
C GLY A 188 3.81 -9.09 2.53
N PRO A 189 2.50 -9.19 2.79
CA PRO A 189 1.80 -8.23 3.63
C PRO A 189 2.24 -8.35 5.10
N ALA A 190 2.65 -7.22 5.67
CA ALA A 190 3.07 -7.15 7.06
C ALA A 190 1.92 -6.68 7.97
N LYS A 191 1.26 -5.59 7.58
CA LYS A 191 0.14 -5.01 8.33
C LYS A 191 -0.97 -4.51 7.43
N VAL A 192 -2.17 -4.49 8.00
CA VAL A 192 -3.37 -3.92 7.40
C VAL A 192 -3.92 -2.86 8.36
N PHE A 193 -3.96 -1.62 7.92
CA PHE A 193 -4.54 -0.51 8.65
C PHE A 193 -5.91 -0.18 8.07
N THR A 194 -6.90 -0.10 8.95
CA THR A 194 -8.27 0.25 8.59
C THR A 194 -8.79 1.35 9.48
N ASP A 195 -9.94 1.91 9.16
CA ASP A 195 -10.60 2.90 10.01
C ASP A 195 -11.19 2.32 11.33
N LEU A 196 -11.10 1.01 11.58
CA LEU A 196 -11.54 0.39 12.83
C LEU A 196 -10.43 -0.34 13.59
N ALA A 197 -9.39 -0.82 12.91
CA ALA A 197 -8.43 -1.73 13.51
C ALA A 197 -7.08 -1.74 12.78
N VAL A 198 -6.07 -2.19 13.50
CA VAL A 198 -4.80 -2.67 12.93
C VAL A 198 -4.83 -4.19 12.95
N LEU A 199 -4.48 -4.79 11.81
CA LEU A 199 -4.36 -6.24 11.66
C LEU A 199 -2.94 -6.60 11.20
N ASP A 200 -2.51 -7.82 11.54
CA ASP A 200 -1.29 -8.44 11.04
C ASP A 200 -1.58 -9.87 10.53
N PHE A 201 -0.54 -10.64 10.30
CA PHE A 201 -0.66 -12.01 9.82
C PHE A 201 0.05 -12.96 10.77
N HIS A 202 -0.67 -14.00 11.20
CA HIS A 202 -0.11 -15.02 12.07
C HIS A 202 1.11 -15.69 11.41
N PRO A 203 2.25 -15.82 12.10
CA PRO A 203 3.52 -16.24 11.48
C PRO A 203 3.46 -17.63 10.82
N GLU A 204 2.72 -18.58 11.40
CA GLU A 204 2.62 -19.94 10.87
C GLU A 204 1.50 -20.09 9.85
N SER A 205 0.27 -19.70 10.20
CA SER A 205 -0.91 -19.90 9.34
C SER A 205 -1.04 -18.88 8.21
N ARG A 206 -0.30 -17.78 8.29
CA ARG A 206 -0.41 -16.62 7.37
C ARG A 206 -1.81 -16.03 7.29
N ARG A 207 -2.68 -16.33 8.23
CA ARG A 207 -4.02 -15.76 8.30
C ARG A 207 -3.98 -14.41 9.01
N MET A 208 -4.77 -13.49 8.48
CA MET A 208 -4.98 -12.16 9.07
C MET A 208 -5.62 -12.30 10.45
N ARG A 209 -5.17 -11.48 11.39
CA ARG A 209 -5.69 -11.39 12.76
C ARG A 209 -5.72 -9.93 13.23
N VAL A 210 -6.61 -9.61 14.15
CA VAL A 210 -6.68 -8.28 14.79
C VAL A 210 -5.54 -8.15 15.79
N VAL A 211 -4.81 -7.03 15.71
CA VAL A 211 -3.76 -6.63 16.66
C VAL A 211 -4.33 -5.66 17.67
N SER A 212 -5.04 -4.63 17.19
CA SER A 212 -5.66 -3.61 18.04
C SER A 212 -6.89 -3.02 17.38
N LEU A 213 -7.81 -2.54 18.20
CA LEU A 213 -8.96 -1.74 17.76
C LEU A 213 -8.65 -0.27 18.01
N HIS A 214 -9.16 0.59 17.14
CA HIS A 214 -9.08 2.03 17.37
C HIS A 214 -10.08 2.44 18.47
N PRO A 215 -9.75 3.45 19.28
CA PRO A 215 -10.70 4.00 20.21
C PRO A 215 -11.89 4.59 19.47
N GLY A 216 -13.11 4.26 19.93
CA GLY A 216 -14.37 4.78 19.40
C GLY A 216 -14.66 6.22 19.85
#